data_885e139144cd76894f9faa87b5c021e7
#
_entry.id   885e139144cd76894f9faa87b5c021e7
#
_cell.length_a   1.000
_cell.length_b   1.000
_cell.length_c   1.000
_cell.angle_alpha   90.00
_cell.angle_beta   90.00
_cell.angle_gamma   90.00
#
_symmetry.space_group_name_H-M   'P 1'
#
loop_
_entity.id
_entity.type
_entity.pdbx_description
1 polymer ?
#
loop_
_entity_poly.entity_id
_entity_poly.type
_entity_poly.pdbx_seq_one_letter_code
_entity_poly.pdbx_strand_id
1 'polypeptide(L)'
;MQINWQPDLRAESELTRMGIEYAKARVPISKIDLNESQVNSARLERALLPETIEDYAEAFEAGDTFPMCVLTILPTGYYLILWGNQRTAAIMQLIQRRKLPKNTEIECYVTTPLDKLHREVVCRAGNVAHGVKASREERLAHALYCIQSLGMAKPEAARVFNVNDTTLSHALRAEETRRDLVDAGLKRVERLGRNQLKALHKLKFDSALQKCVATLVMQHDLNRDAANDAVDRIKTGRDHATRLELLRKLEVELTSQAKALHVERDTKKDRAIDRPRRRKLIQLLNQLSRFLIQGNGGEPFRNLEELQFQGEADAESAKMLAGKVAYRLKVLKLA
;
A
#
# COMPACT_ATOMS: atom_id res chain seq x y z
N MET A 1 -38.40 4.33 -18.23
CA MET A 1 -37.75 3.92 -16.97
C MET A 1 -37.81 5.11 -16.01
N GLN A 2 -38.15 4.87 -14.75
CA GLN A 2 -38.14 5.86 -13.67
C GLN A 2 -37.05 5.46 -12.66
N ILE A 3 -36.28 6.44 -12.19
CA ILE A 3 -35.25 6.20 -11.16
C ILE A 3 -35.91 6.36 -9.81
N ASN A 4 -35.74 5.36 -8.94
CA ASN A 4 -36.27 5.36 -7.59
C ASN A 4 -35.26 5.95 -6.61
N TRP A 5 -35.61 7.06 -5.97
CA TRP A 5 -34.77 7.70 -4.97
C TRP A 5 -35.32 7.52 -3.57
N GLN A 6 -34.44 7.40 -2.60
CA GLN A 6 -34.78 7.41 -1.17
C GLN A 6 -33.98 8.46 -0.41
N PRO A 7 -34.55 9.05 0.64
CA PRO A 7 -33.80 9.93 1.51
C PRO A 7 -32.55 9.23 2.08
N ASP A 8 -31.47 9.98 2.12
CA ASP A 8 -30.21 9.50 2.71
C ASP A 8 -30.04 10.11 4.10
N LEU A 9 -30.50 9.39 5.13
CA LEU A 9 -30.42 9.86 6.52
C LEU A 9 -28.98 10.12 6.99
N ARG A 10 -27.99 9.44 6.36
CA ARG A 10 -26.58 9.68 6.68
C ARG A 10 -26.13 10.99 6.09
N ALA A 11 -26.52 11.28 4.82
CA ALA A 11 -26.23 12.56 4.20
C ALA A 11 -26.85 13.71 5.00
N GLU A 12 -28.12 13.59 5.39
CA GLU A 12 -28.80 14.58 6.22
C GLU A 12 -28.06 14.82 7.55
N SER A 13 -27.69 13.73 8.25
CA SER A 13 -26.95 13.80 9.52
C SER A 13 -25.58 14.48 9.36
N GLU A 14 -24.83 14.13 8.31
CA GLU A 14 -23.50 14.70 8.08
C GLU A 14 -23.57 16.19 7.69
N LEU A 15 -24.47 16.59 6.81
CA LEU A 15 -24.67 17.98 6.43
C LEU A 15 -25.08 18.81 7.65
N THR A 16 -26.02 18.33 8.46
CA THR A 16 -26.43 18.98 9.72
C THR A 16 -25.27 19.09 10.69
N ARG A 17 -24.46 18.02 10.85
CA ARG A 17 -23.30 18.02 11.72
C ARG A 17 -22.22 19.03 11.30
N MET A 18 -22.11 19.28 9.99
CA MET A 18 -21.19 20.29 9.43
C MET A 18 -21.78 21.70 9.45
N GLY A 19 -23.04 21.87 9.89
CA GLY A 19 -23.74 23.17 9.89
C GLY A 19 -24.10 23.66 8.50
N ILE A 20 -24.26 22.74 7.52
CA ILE A 20 -24.58 23.08 6.14
C ILE A 20 -26.09 23.01 5.92
N GLU A 21 -26.66 24.13 5.53
CA GLU A 21 -28.07 24.21 5.14
C GLU A 21 -28.30 23.55 3.79
N TYR A 22 -29.39 22.81 3.66
CA TYR A 22 -29.78 22.12 2.45
C TYR A 22 -31.30 22.01 2.28
N ALA A 23 -31.75 21.80 1.05
CA ALA A 23 -33.13 21.52 0.70
C ALA A 23 -33.22 20.31 -0.24
N LYS A 24 -34.31 19.54 -0.18
CA LYS A 24 -34.62 18.51 -1.16
C LYS A 24 -35.11 19.17 -2.47
N ALA A 25 -34.56 18.78 -3.58
CA ALA A 25 -34.91 19.32 -4.89
C ALA A 25 -34.83 18.26 -6.01
N ARG A 26 -35.49 18.54 -7.13
CA ARG A 26 -35.28 17.82 -8.39
C ARG A 26 -34.45 18.70 -9.31
N VAL A 27 -33.33 18.17 -9.78
CA VAL A 27 -32.36 18.90 -10.59
C VAL A 27 -32.19 18.18 -11.92
N PRO A 28 -32.41 18.88 -13.06
CA PRO A 28 -32.13 18.32 -14.38
C PRO A 28 -30.66 17.97 -14.52
N ILE A 29 -30.35 16.79 -15.01
CA ILE A 29 -28.97 16.33 -15.17
C ILE A 29 -28.17 17.25 -16.10
N SER A 30 -28.79 17.90 -17.03
CA SER A 30 -28.20 18.88 -17.93
C SER A 30 -27.65 20.13 -17.24
N LYS A 31 -28.10 20.40 -16.02
CA LYS A 31 -27.59 21.51 -15.18
C LYS A 31 -26.48 21.11 -14.24
N ILE A 32 -26.00 19.87 -14.30
CA ILE A 32 -24.94 19.40 -13.45
C ILE A 32 -23.60 19.53 -14.20
N ASP A 33 -22.64 20.24 -13.59
CA ASP A 33 -21.28 20.32 -14.09
C ASP A 33 -20.49 19.07 -13.70
N LEU A 34 -20.42 18.13 -14.64
CA LEU A 34 -19.73 16.86 -14.42
C LEU A 34 -18.21 17.00 -14.44
N ASN A 35 -17.67 17.95 -15.19
CA ASN A 35 -16.22 18.13 -15.28
C ASN A 35 -15.65 18.65 -13.97
N GLU A 36 -16.26 19.68 -13.39
CA GLU A 36 -15.85 20.20 -12.09
C GLU A 36 -16.11 19.16 -10.97
N SER A 37 -17.22 18.42 -11.04
CA SER A 37 -17.55 17.35 -10.11
C SER A 37 -16.53 16.21 -10.15
N GLN A 38 -15.97 15.88 -11.30
CA GLN A 38 -14.91 14.87 -11.41
C GLN A 38 -13.60 15.33 -10.77
N VAL A 39 -13.24 16.60 -10.93
CA VAL A 39 -12.03 17.19 -10.33
C VAL A 39 -12.13 17.22 -8.80
N ASN A 40 -13.34 17.48 -8.28
CA ASN A 40 -13.59 17.51 -6.84
C ASN A 40 -13.80 16.11 -6.22
N SER A 41 -13.70 15.04 -7.00
CA SER A 41 -13.77 13.69 -6.45
C SER A 41 -12.65 13.49 -5.43
N ALA A 42 -13.03 13.25 -4.18
CA ALA A 42 -12.12 13.07 -3.07
C ALA A 42 -11.42 11.71 -3.04
N ARG A 43 -11.49 10.93 -4.12
CA ARG A 43 -10.74 9.67 -4.27
C ARG A 43 -9.35 9.94 -4.79
N LEU A 44 -8.34 9.41 -4.09
CA LEU A 44 -6.92 9.67 -4.38
C LEU A 44 -6.46 9.10 -5.73
N GLU A 45 -7.09 8.03 -6.23
CA GLU A 45 -6.58 7.30 -7.40
C GLU A 45 -7.48 7.36 -8.63
N ARG A 46 -8.83 7.37 -8.47
CA ARG A 46 -9.78 7.44 -9.59
C ARG A 46 -11.08 8.11 -9.18
N ALA A 47 -11.45 9.15 -9.90
CA ALA A 47 -12.70 9.87 -9.67
C ALA A 47 -13.94 8.99 -9.96
N LEU A 48 -13.87 8.18 -11.02
CA LEU A 48 -14.93 7.30 -11.47
C LEU A 48 -14.38 5.91 -11.74
N LEU A 49 -15.09 4.89 -11.27
CA LEU A 49 -14.74 3.48 -11.47
C LEU A 49 -15.70 2.92 -12.55
N PRO A 50 -15.21 2.55 -13.74
CA PRO A 50 -16.07 2.09 -14.84
C PRO A 50 -16.96 0.89 -14.45
N GLU A 51 -16.42 -0.07 -13.74
CA GLU A 51 -17.16 -1.25 -13.24
C GLU A 51 -18.30 -0.83 -12.30
N THR A 52 -18.04 0.05 -11.34
CA THR A 52 -19.06 0.55 -10.41
C THR A 52 -20.13 1.39 -11.13
N ILE A 53 -19.78 2.12 -12.20
CA ILE A 53 -20.74 2.85 -13.00
C ILE A 53 -21.67 1.89 -13.74
N GLU A 54 -21.12 0.80 -14.28
CA GLU A 54 -21.91 -0.23 -14.95
C GLU A 54 -22.84 -0.93 -13.98
N ASP A 55 -22.34 -1.35 -12.80
CA ASP A 55 -23.15 -1.95 -11.73
C ASP A 55 -24.32 -1.04 -11.34
N TYR A 56 -24.08 0.27 -11.20
CA TYR A 56 -25.15 1.24 -10.93
C TYR A 56 -26.12 1.39 -12.11
N ALA A 57 -25.64 1.35 -13.34
CA ALA A 57 -26.51 1.44 -14.51
C ALA A 57 -27.43 0.23 -14.60
N GLU A 58 -26.93 -0.99 -14.40
CA GLU A 58 -27.70 -2.22 -14.35
C GLU A 58 -28.74 -2.20 -13.21
N ALA A 59 -28.33 -1.77 -12.01
CA ALA A 59 -29.22 -1.67 -10.87
C ALA A 59 -30.33 -0.61 -11.09
N PHE A 60 -30.04 0.51 -11.75
CA PHE A 60 -31.06 1.46 -12.18
C PHE A 60 -32.06 0.84 -13.20
N GLU A 61 -31.56 0.05 -14.15
CA GLU A 61 -32.41 -0.67 -15.11
C GLU A 61 -33.27 -1.74 -14.41
N ALA A 62 -32.76 -2.36 -13.36
CA ALA A 62 -33.51 -3.32 -12.53
C ALA A 62 -34.59 -2.66 -11.65
N GLY A 63 -34.57 -1.32 -11.52
CA GLY A 63 -35.53 -0.57 -10.72
C GLY A 63 -35.15 -0.46 -9.24
N ASP A 64 -33.92 -0.69 -8.90
CA ASP A 64 -33.41 -0.53 -7.53
C ASP A 64 -33.56 0.91 -7.02
N THR A 65 -33.59 1.05 -5.70
CA THR A 65 -33.74 2.34 -5.02
C THR A 65 -32.37 2.84 -4.57
N PHE A 66 -32.09 4.11 -4.85
CA PHE A 66 -30.78 4.73 -4.56
C PHE A 66 -30.89 5.88 -3.58
N PRO A 67 -29.88 6.07 -2.72
CA PRO A 67 -29.81 7.25 -1.87
C PRO A 67 -29.66 8.52 -2.72
N MET A 68 -30.32 9.61 -2.30
CA MET A 68 -30.22 10.91 -2.96
C MET A 68 -28.77 11.41 -3.05
N CYS A 69 -28.42 12.09 -4.13
CA CYS A 69 -27.14 12.77 -4.29
C CYS A 69 -27.10 14.08 -3.48
N VAL A 70 -25.92 14.60 -3.21
CA VAL A 70 -25.73 15.93 -2.62
C VAL A 70 -25.07 16.84 -3.64
N LEU A 71 -25.68 17.98 -3.90
CA LEU A 71 -25.23 18.99 -4.85
C LEU A 71 -25.04 20.33 -4.13
N THR A 72 -24.20 21.21 -4.70
CA THR A 72 -24.18 22.62 -4.35
C THR A 72 -24.38 23.47 -5.59
N ILE A 73 -25.02 24.62 -5.44
CA ILE A 73 -25.20 25.55 -6.55
C ILE A 73 -23.92 26.36 -6.77
N LEU A 74 -23.52 26.51 -8.03
CA LEU A 74 -22.40 27.34 -8.45
C LEU A 74 -22.88 28.78 -8.80
N PRO A 75 -22.00 29.76 -8.78
CA PRO A 75 -22.32 31.12 -9.22
C PRO A 75 -22.82 31.19 -10.68
N THR A 76 -22.48 30.21 -11.49
CA THR A 76 -22.93 30.07 -12.89
C THR A 76 -24.39 29.61 -13.04
N GLY A 77 -25.06 29.24 -11.93
CA GLY A 77 -26.38 28.60 -11.94
C GLY A 77 -26.39 27.11 -12.27
N TYR A 78 -25.22 26.51 -12.47
CA TYR A 78 -25.05 25.07 -12.55
C TYR A 78 -24.88 24.47 -11.18
N TYR A 79 -24.94 23.14 -11.09
CA TYR A 79 -24.79 22.40 -9.86
C TYR A 79 -23.51 21.55 -9.91
N LEU A 80 -22.78 21.53 -8.80
CA LEU A 80 -21.63 20.68 -8.58
C LEU A 80 -22.02 19.50 -7.70
N ILE A 81 -21.62 18.29 -8.08
CA ILE A 81 -21.87 17.11 -7.26
C ILE A 81 -20.84 17.06 -6.13
N LEU A 82 -21.34 17.07 -4.89
CA LEU A 82 -20.54 16.83 -3.71
C LEU A 82 -20.48 15.32 -3.38
N TRP A 83 -21.62 14.62 -3.44
CA TRP A 83 -21.75 13.18 -3.25
C TRP A 83 -22.62 12.54 -4.31
N GLY A 84 -22.20 11.39 -4.86
CA GLY A 84 -22.97 10.63 -5.82
C GLY A 84 -22.43 10.66 -7.26
N ASN A 85 -21.15 11.02 -7.46
CA ASN A 85 -20.52 11.11 -8.77
C ASN A 85 -20.74 9.87 -9.64
N GLN A 86 -20.55 8.66 -9.08
CA GLN A 86 -20.70 7.41 -9.85
C GLN A 86 -22.16 7.14 -10.24
N ARG A 87 -23.10 7.40 -9.34
CA ARG A 87 -24.55 7.29 -9.62
C ARG A 87 -24.97 8.25 -10.75
N THR A 88 -24.50 9.49 -10.67
CA THR A 88 -24.77 10.49 -11.72
C THR A 88 -24.12 10.09 -13.04
N ALA A 89 -22.91 9.57 -13.04
CA ALA A 89 -22.25 9.05 -14.23
C ALA A 89 -23.01 7.86 -14.84
N ALA A 90 -23.55 6.96 -14.04
CA ALA A 90 -24.38 5.86 -14.48
C ALA A 90 -25.68 6.36 -15.18
N ILE A 91 -26.33 7.37 -14.60
CA ILE A 91 -27.50 7.99 -15.24
C ILE A 91 -27.14 8.61 -16.59
N MET A 92 -26.00 9.31 -16.68
CA MET A 92 -25.50 9.86 -17.95
C MET A 92 -25.24 8.77 -18.99
N GLN A 93 -24.70 7.65 -18.58
CA GLN A 93 -24.47 6.49 -19.44
C GLN A 93 -25.82 5.92 -19.96
N LEU A 94 -26.84 5.83 -19.10
CA LEU A 94 -28.18 5.40 -19.49
C LEU A 94 -28.86 6.40 -20.47
N ILE A 95 -28.63 7.69 -20.31
CA ILE A 95 -29.09 8.72 -21.28
C ILE A 95 -28.35 8.53 -22.61
N GLN A 96 -27.03 8.29 -22.61
CA GLN A 96 -26.26 8.04 -23.84
C GLN A 96 -26.74 6.77 -24.56
N ARG A 97 -27.10 5.74 -23.81
CA ARG A 97 -27.70 4.49 -24.32
C ARG A 97 -29.16 4.63 -24.71
N ARG A 98 -29.74 5.83 -24.62
CA ARG A 98 -31.15 6.13 -24.91
C ARG A 98 -32.16 5.35 -24.04
N LYS A 99 -31.74 4.89 -22.87
CA LYS A 99 -32.61 4.23 -21.87
C LYS A 99 -33.37 5.25 -21.02
N LEU A 100 -32.78 6.43 -20.83
CA LEU A 100 -33.37 7.58 -20.15
C LEU A 100 -33.48 8.79 -21.07
N PRO A 101 -34.49 9.67 -20.89
CA PRO A 101 -34.61 10.90 -21.63
C PRO A 101 -33.52 11.91 -21.25
N LYS A 102 -33.15 12.80 -22.21
CA LYS A 102 -32.11 13.83 -21.96
C LYS A 102 -32.45 14.82 -20.85
N ASN A 103 -33.74 15.03 -20.58
CA ASN A 103 -34.24 15.91 -19.55
C ASN A 103 -34.49 15.19 -18.21
N THR A 104 -33.87 14.02 -17.99
CA THR A 104 -33.98 13.30 -16.74
C THR A 104 -33.57 14.18 -15.56
N GLU A 105 -34.41 14.18 -14.52
CA GLU A 105 -34.14 14.86 -13.25
C GLU A 105 -33.67 13.85 -12.19
N ILE A 106 -32.79 14.29 -11.31
CA ILE A 106 -32.39 13.54 -10.13
C ILE A 106 -32.96 14.18 -8.87
N GLU A 107 -33.43 13.36 -7.96
CA GLU A 107 -33.76 13.83 -6.60
C GLU A 107 -32.48 13.91 -5.76
N CYS A 108 -32.28 15.06 -5.13
CA CYS A 108 -31.03 15.37 -4.45
C CYS A 108 -31.22 16.34 -3.30
N TYR A 109 -30.22 16.42 -2.45
CA TYR A 109 -30.06 17.52 -1.50
C TYR A 109 -29.24 18.62 -2.17
N VAL A 110 -29.76 19.81 -2.23
CA VAL A 110 -29.07 21.02 -2.73
C VAL A 110 -28.66 21.87 -1.54
N THR A 111 -27.37 22.07 -1.36
CA THR A 111 -26.87 22.96 -0.31
C THR A 111 -26.93 24.42 -0.76
N THR A 112 -26.94 25.34 0.20
CA THR A 112 -26.59 26.74 -0.05
C THR A 112 -25.24 26.83 -0.77
N PRO A 113 -24.95 27.93 -1.49
CA PRO A 113 -23.67 28.10 -2.16
C PRO A 113 -22.51 27.96 -1.16
N LEU A 114 -21.62 27.00 -1.44
CA LEU A 114 -20.44 26.75 -0.63
C LEU A 114 -19.20 27.34 -1.30
N ASP A 115 -18.30 27.93 -0.53
CA ASP A 115 -16.98 28.30 -1.01
C ASP A 115 -16.15 27.06 -1.35
N LYS A 116 -15.00 27.26 -1.99
CA LYS A 116 -14.13 26.17 -2.42
C LYS A 116 -13.70 25.27 -1.27
N LEU A 117 -13.37 25.86 -0.12
CA LEU A 117 -12.93 25.17 1.08
C LEU A 117 -14.01 24.23 1.60
N HIS A 118 -15.21 24.74 1.84
CA HIS A 118 -16.33 23.94 2.33
C HIS A 118 -16.74 22.84 1.34
N ARG A 119 -16.74 23.15 0.02
CA ARG A 119 -16.97 22.13 -1.02
C ARG A 119 -16.01 20.96 -0.90
N GLU A 120 -14.72 21.22 -0.80
CA GLU A 120 -13.71 20.16 -0.68
C GLU A 120 -13.87 19.34 0.59
N VAL A 121 -14.16 19.98 1.72
CA VAL A 121 -14.40 19.29 3.00
C VAL A 121 -15.61 18.37 2.89
N VAL A 122 -16.72 18.86 2.34
CA VAL A 122 -17.96 18.08 2.16
C VAL A 122 -17.72 16.89 1.22
N CYS A 123 -17.08 17.11 0.06
CA CYS A 123 -16.77 16.03 -0.88
C CYS A 123 -15.95 14.90 -0.22
N ARG A 124 -14.97 15.25 0.59
CA ARG A 124 -14.11 14.28 1.28
C ARG A 124 -14.84 13.56 2.41
N ALA A 125 -15.66 14.28 3.18
CA ALA A 125 -16.47 13.71 4.25
C ALA A 125 -17.49 12.69 3.74
N GLY A 126 -18.11 12.96 2.59
CA GLY A 126 -19.08 12.05 1.97
C GLY A 126 -18.52 10.68 1.62
N ASN A 127 -17.25 10.60 1.22
CA ASN A 127 -16.60 9.31 0.96
C ASN A 127 -16.34 8.48 2.22
N VAL A 128 -16.36 9.09 3.39
CA VAL A 128 -16.28 8.38 4.67
C VAL A 128 -17.62 7.73 5.04
N ALA A 129 -18.72 8.40 4.67
CA ALA A 129 -20.07 8.01 5.09
C ALA A 129 -20.78 7.09 4.08
N HIS A 130 -20.50 7.21 2.80
CA HIS A 130 -21.30 6.63 1.71
C HIS A 130 -20.48 5.83 0.69
N GLY A 131 -21.13 4.82 0.09
CA GLY A 131 -20.59 4.01 -1.00
C GLY A 131 -19.47 3.07 -0.56
N VAL A 132 -18.42 2.92 -1.39
CA VAL A 132 -17.21 2.18 -1.01
C VAL A 132 -16.52 2.94 0.12
N LYS A 133 -16.56 2.37 1.32
CA LYS A 133 -16.04 3.01 2.54
C LYS A 133 -14.57 3.40 2.34
N ALA A 134 -14.25 4.64 2.67
CA ALA A 134 -12.85 5.09 2.72
C ALA A 134 -12.07 4.25 3.74
N SER A 135 -10.91 3.76 3.34
CA SER A 135 -9.98 3.07 4.22
C SER A 135 -9.53 3.98 5.37
N ARG A 136 -8.93 3.40 6.40
CA ARG A 136 -8.38 4.19 7.51
C ARG A 136 -7.30 5.17 7.02
N GLU A 137 -6.50 4.74 6.06
CA GLU A 137 -5.44 5.52 5.43
C GLU A 137 -6.00 6.69 4.62
N GLU A 138 -7.03 6.47 3.83
CA GLU A 138 -7.71 7.54 3.07
C GLU A 138 -8.35 8.57 4.00
N ARG A 139 -9.05 8.14 5.03
CA ARG A 139 -9.64 9.06 6.03
C ARG A 139 -8.58 9.93 6.69
N LEU A 140 -7.44 9.33 7.05
CA LEU A 140 -6.32 10.06 7.62
C LEU A 140 -5.69 11.04 6.63
N ALA A 141 -5.53 10.63 5.36
CA ALA A 141 -5.02 11.51 4.30
C ALA A 141 -5.94 12.70 4.06
N HIS A 142 -7.27 12.49 4.08
CA HIS A 142 -8.25 13.56 3.96
C HIS A 142 -8.18 14.53 5.15
N ALA A 143 -8.09 14.02 6.37
CA ALA A 143 -7.96 14.84 7.57
C ALA A 143 -6.68 15.69 7.53
N LEU A 144 -5.54 15.10 7.14
CA LEU A 144 -4.27 15.81 6.98
C LEU A 144 -4.37 16.91 5.93
N TYR A 145 -4.94 16.60 4.76
CA TYR A 145 -5.13 17.59 3.70
C TYR A 145 -5.98 18.76 4.17
N CYS A 146 -7.10 18.51 4.84
CA CYS A 146 -7.97 19.58 5.35
C CYS A 146 -7.27 20.47 6.38
N ILE A 147 -6.44 19.90 7.25
CA ILE A 147 -5.66 20.67 8.22
C ILE A 147 -4.57 21.50 7.52
N GLN A 148 -3.79 20.88 6.64
CA GLN A 148 -2.58 21.47 6.08
C GLN A 148 -2.85 22.43 4.93
N SER A 149 -3.82 22.12 4.09
CA SER A 149 -4.10 22.88 2.87
C SER A 149 -5.30 23.81 3.02
N LEU A 150 -6.23 23.45 3.90
CA LEU A 150 -7.48 24.18 4.07
C LEU A 150 -7.59 24.91 5.42
N GLY A 151 -6.60 24.74 6.33
CA GLY A 151 -6.57 25.41 7.64
C GLY A 151 -7.63 24.91 8.63
N MET A 152 -8.22 23.72 8.38
CA MET A 152 -9.22 23.15 9.28
C MET A 152 -8.61 22.85 10.65
N ALA A 153 -9.35 23.13 11.73
CA ALA A 153 -8.90 22.82 13.08
C ALA A 153 -8.76 21.29 13.30
N LYS A 154 -7.68 20.86 13.95
CA LYS A 154 -7.40 19.42 14.17
C LYS A 154 -8.56 18.65 14.83
N PRO A 155 -9.22 19.15 15.90
CA PRO A 155 -10.36 18.44 16.51
C PRO A 155 -11.53 18.27 15.55
N GLU A 156 -11.76 19.26 14.71
CA GLU A 156 -12.81 19.22 13.71
C GLU A 156 -12.50 18.21 12.62
N ALA A 157 -11.28 18.18 12.08
CA ALA A 157 -10.84 17.20 11.12
C ALA A 157 -10.91 15.77 11.70
N ALA A 158 -10.49 15.57 12.95
CA ALA A 158 -10.61 14.28 13.64
C ALA A 158 -12.07 13.79 13.69
N ARG A 159 -13.00 14.70 14.02
CA ARG A 159 -14.43 14.41 14.07
C ARG A 159 -15.02 14.14 12.69
N VAL A 160 -14.77 15.01 11.70
CA VAL A 160 -15.33 14.90 10.34
C VAL A 160 -14.90 13.61 9.66
N PHE A 161 -13.63 13.24 9.76
CA PHE A 161 -13.09 12.06 9.10
C PHE A 161 -13.07 10.79 9.97
N ASN A 162 -13.65 10.85 11.17
CA ASN A 162 -13.66 9.75 12.13
C ASN A 162 -12.25 9.14 12.32
N VAL A 163 -11.28 10.01 12.60
CA VAL A 163 -9.89 9.65 12.87
C VAL A 163 -9.57 9.94 14.32
N ASN A 164 -8.94 8.98 15.00
CA ASN A 164 -8.51 9.19 16.38
C ASN A 164 -7.50 10.34 16.48
N ASP A 165 -7.70 11.25 17.46
CA ASP A 165 -6.87 12.45 17.67
C ASP A 165 -5.38 12.11 17.84
N THR A 166 -5.06 11.04 18.57
CA THR A 166 -3.68 10.56 18.73
C THR A 166 -3.07 10.12 17.40
N THR A 167 -3.84 9.39 16.59
CA THR A 167 -3.40 8.96 15.25
C THR A 167 -3.14 10.15 14.35
N LEU A 168 -4.03 11.14 14.38
CA LEU A 168 -3.90 12.37 13.60
C LEU A 168 -2.70 13.20 14.05
N SER A 169 -2.50 13.36 15.37
CA SER A 169 -1.32 14.02 15.92
C SER A 169 0.00 13.35 15.50
N HIS A 170 0.03 12.01 15.49
CA HIS A 170 1.21 11.29 15.05
C HIS A 170 1.48 11.46 13.55
N ALA A 171 0.42 11.51 12.75
CA ALA A 171 0.55 11.72 11.32
C ALA A 171 1.01 13.16 10.99
N LEU A 172 0.49 14.16 11.67
CA LEU A 172 0.93 15.57 11.53
C LEU A 172 2.43 15.71 11.84
N ARG A 173 2.89 15.12 12.95
CA ARG A 173 4.33 15.11 13.31
C ARG A 173 5.19 14.41 12.25
N ALA A 174 4.71 13.33 11.68
CA ALA A 174 5.43 12.63 10.61
C ALA A 174 5.52 13.47 9.34
N GLU A 175 4.46 14.20 8.97
CA GLU A 175 4.47 15.09 7.81
C GLU A 175 5.32 16.35 8.04
N GLU A 176 5.33 16.91 9.27
CA GLU A 176 6.26 17.96 9.66
C GLU A 176 7.70 17.50 9.48
N THR A 177 8.05 16.34 10.06
CA THR A 177 9.40 15.77 9.94
C THR A 177 9.77 15.48 8.49
N ARG A 178 8.83 15.01 7.67
CA ARG A 178 9.07 14.78 6.23
C ARG A 178 9.45 16.07 5.53
N ARG A 179 8.76 17.18 5.79
CA ARG A 179 9.08 18.51 5.24
C ARG A 179 10.43 18.99 5.72
N ASP A 180 10.69 18.94 7.01
CA ASP A 180 11.97 19.35 7.60
C ASP A 180 13.15 18.62 6.95
N LEU A 181 13.01 17.31 6.70
CA LEU A 181 14.05 16.50 6.05
C LEU A 181 14.22 16.84 4.57
N VAL A 182 13.14 17.13 3.85
CA VAL A 182 13.19 17.59 2.46
C VAL A 182 13.87 18.96 2.38
N ASP A 183 13.50 19.89 3.26
CA ASP A 183 14.07 21.23 3.33
C ASP A 183 15.55 21.18 3.71
N ALA A 184 15.95 20.22 4.55
CA ALA A 184 17.35 19.93 4.86
C ALA A 184 18.10 19.25 3.69
N GLY A 185 17.46 19.01 2.55
CA GLY A 185 18.06 18.40 1.35
C GLY A 185 18.27 16.90 1.45
N LEU A 186 17.50 16.17 2.25
CA LEU A 186 17.53 14.71 2.26
C LEU A 186 16.79 14.17 1.03
N LYS A 187 17.48 13.34 0.24
CA LYS A 187 16.88 12.67 -0.92
C LYS A 187 16.17 11.39 -0.50
N ARG A 188 15.10 10.99 -1.23
CA ARG A 188 14.35 9.73 -1.05
C ARG A 188 13.67 9.60 0.32
N VAL A 189 13.18 10.72 0.86
CA VAL A 189 12.45 10.77 2.15
C VAL A 189 11.20 9.90 2.13
N GLU A 190 10.64 9.62 0.94
CA GLU A 190 9.50 8.73 0.72
C GLU A 190 9.78 7.27 1.16
N ARG A 191 11.03 6.86 1.27
CA ARG A 191 11.42 5.55 1.81
C ARG A 191 11.19 5.42 3.32
N LEU A 192 11.08 6.55 4.02
CA LEU A 192 10.81 6.58 5.45
C LEU A 192 9.31 6.39 5.72
N GLY A 193 8.96 5.33 6.41
CA GLY A 193 7.60 5.09 6.87
C GLY A 193 7.16 6.06 7.96
N ARG A 194 5.85 6.23 8.13
CA ARG A 194 5.27 7.15 9.14
C ARG A 194 5.83 6.95 10.55
N ASN A 195 6.05 5.72 10.96
CA ASN A 195 6.56 5.41 12.30
C ASN A 195 8.03 5.82 12.48
N GLN A 196 8.85 5.67 11.43
CA GLN A 196 10.24 6.13 11.42
C GLN A 196 10.29 7.66 11.47
N LEU A 197 9.47 8.36 10.67
CA LEU A 197 9.35 9.82 10.71
C LEU A 197 8.89 10.33 12.08
N LYS A 198 7.94 9.63 12.73
CA LYS A 198 7.52 9.94 14.09
C LYS A 198 8.67 9.78 15.10
N ALA A 199 9.51 8.76 14.96
CA ALA A 199 10.70 8.60 15.80
C ALA A 199 11.68 9.76 15.59
N LEU A 200 11.97 10.09 14.34
CA LEU A 200 12.86 11.19 13.95
C LEU A 200 12.37 12.56 14.41
N HIS A 201 11.05 12.74 14.56
CA HIS A 201 10.47 13.98 15.10
C HIS A 201 11.01 14.36 16.48
N LYS A 202 11.43 13.37 17.29
CA LYS A 202 12.05 13.61 18.60
C LYS A 202 13.36 14.40 18.51
N LEU A 203 13.96 14.50 17.31
CA LEU A 203 15.21 15.20 17.02
C LEU A 203 15.00 16.54 16.29
N LYS A 204 13.77 17.05 16.20
CA LYS A 204 13.44 18.30 15.48
C LYS A 204 14.17 19.55 15.97
N PHE A 205 14.74 19.52 17.17
CA PHE A 205 15.55 20.59 17.74
C PHE A 205 16.93 20.72 17.07
N ASP A 206 17.35 19.75 16.24
CA ASP A 206 18.64 19.69 15.55
C ASP A 206 18.45 19.07 14.18
N SER A 207 18.21 19.91 13.18
CA SER A 207 17.89 19.47 11.80
C SER A 207 19.05 18.72 11.14
N ALA A 208 20.30 19.10 11.44
CA ALA A 208 21.48 18.42 10.90
C ALA A 208 21.60 17.00 11.47
N LEU A 209 21.44 16.86 12.79
CA LEU A 209 21.41 15.55 13.45
C LEU A 209 20.24 14.70 12.98
N GLN A 210 19.05 15.27 12.87
CA GLN A 210 17.86 14.60 12.38
C GLN A 210 18.08 14.02 10.97
N LYS A 211 18.70 14.79 10.06
CA LYS A 211 19.07 14.36 8.71
C LYS A 211 20.07 13.21 8.73
N CYS A 212 21.11 13.29 9.57
CA CYS A 212 22.10 12.22 9.69
C CYS A 212 21.47 10.92 10.19
N VAL A 213 20.62 10.99 11.22
CA VAL A 213 19.92 9.81 11.74
C VAL A 213 18.92 9.25 10.72
N ALA A 214 18.21 10.10 9.98
CA ALA A 214 17.33 9.67 8.91
C ALA A 214 18.09 8.94 7.79
N THR A 215 19.28 9.43 7.44
CA THR A 215 20.17 8.75 6.48
C THR A 215 20.56 7.36 6.99
N LEU A 216 20.96 7.24 8.26
CA LEU A 216 21.30 5.97 8.89
C LEU A 216 20.13 4.98 8.88
N VAL A 217 18.93 5.45 9.24
CA VAL A 217 17.70 4.65 9.22
C VAL A 217 17.43 4.09 7.82
N MET A 218 17.60 4.90 6.76
CA MET A 218 17.42 4.46 5.38
C MET A 218 18.52 3.53 4.87
N GLN A 219 19.77 3.79 5.22
CA GLN A 219 20.92 2.99 4.80
C GLN A 219 20.88 1.57 5.35
N HIS A 220 20.46 1.43 6.59
CA HIS A 220 20.38 0.14 7.29
C HIS A 220 18.99 -0.47 7.31
N ASP A 221 18.01 0.14 6.62
CA ASP A 221 16.62 -0.29 6.53
C ASP A 221 16.02 -0.62 7.91
N LEU A 222 16.27 0.27 8.88
CA LEU A 222 15.85 0.07 10.26
C LEU A 222 14.33 0.05 10.36
N ASN A 223 13.77 -1.00 10.95
CA ASN A 223 12.36 -1.06 11.24
C ASN A 223 11.96 -0.02 12.31
N ARG A 224 10.65 0.03 12.64
CA ARG A 224 10.10 0.98 13.62
C ARG A 224 10.84 0.98 14.95
N ASP A 225 11.06 -0.21 15.51
CA ASP A 225 11.56 -0.34 16.88
C ASP A 225 13.06 -0.03 16.94
N ALA A 226 13.82 -0.50 15.95
CA ALA A 226 15.24 -0.15 15.79
C ALA A 226 15.45 1.36 15.54
N ALA A 227 14.58 2.00 14.75
CA ALA A 227 14.63 3.43 14.53
C ALA A 227 14.31 4.23 15.80
N ASN A 228 13.33 3.78 16.61
CA ASN A 228 13.06 4.40 17.92
C ASN A 228 14.23 4.25 18.88
N ASP A 229 14.79 3.05 19.00
CA ASP A 229 15.97 2.80 19.85
C ASP A 229 17.17 3.66 19.45
N ALA A 230 17.46 3.73 18.14
CA ALA A 230 18.52 4.58 17.62
C ALA A 230 18.32 6.06 18.00
N VAL A 231 17.13 6.59 17.81
CA VAL A 231 16.78 7.97 18.16
C VAL A 231 16.88 8.18 19.66
N ASP A 232 16.34 7.28 20.47
CA ASP A 232 16.34 7.43 21.93
C ASP A 232 17.76 7.34 22.50
N ARG A 233 18.62 6.46 22.00
CA ARG A 233 20.06 6.38 22.35
C ARG A 233 20.79 7.69 22.03
N ILE A 234 20.59 8.25 20.82
CA ILE A 234 21.22 9.51 20.41
C ILE A 234 20.74 10.68 21.29
N LYS A 235 19.45 10.69 21.63
CA LYS A 235 18.85 11.74 22.47
C LYS A 235 19.41 11.79 23.89
N THR A 236 20.00 10.71 24.40
CA THR A 236 20.65 10.71 25.74
C THR A 236 21.89 11.61 25.81
N GLY A 237 22.48 11.96 24.68
CA GLY A 237 23.59 12.92 24.64
C GLY A 237 23.19 14.30 25.16
N ARG A 238 24.00 14.86 26.07
CA ARG A 238 23.72 16.15 26.71
C ARG A 238 23.87 17.35 25.76
N ASP A 239 24.80 17.26 24.84
CA ASP A 239 25.14 18.28 23.88
C ASP A 239 25.24 17.72 22.46
N HIS A 240 25.40 18.59 21.45
CA HIS A 240 25.51 18.21 20.06
C HIS A 240 26.72 17.30 19.77
N ALA A 241 27.88 17.58 20.39
CA ALA A 241 29.09 16.81 20.17
C ALA A 241 28.93 15.36 20.67
N THR A 242 28.38 15.19 21.88
CA THR A 242 28.07 13.87 22.46
C THR A 242 27.06 13.09 21.59
N ARG A 243 26.05 13.78 21.05
CA ARG A 243 25.06 13.15 20.14
C ARG A 243 25.68 12.69 18.84
N LEU A 244 26.60 13.44 18.25
CA LEU A 244 27.36 13.04 17.06
C LEU A 244 28.28 11.85 17.34
N GLU A 245 28.89 11.79 18.51
CA GLU A 245 29.69 10.64 18.92
C GLU A 245 28.85 9.37 19.07
N LEU A 246 27.67 9.48 19.70
CA LEU A 246 26.72 8.36 19.81
C LEU A 246 26.24 7.90 18.43
N LEU A 247 25.98 8.82 17.51
CA LEU A 247 25.62 8.51 16.13
C LEU A 247 26.73 7.71 15.43
N ARG A 248 27.99 8.14 15.53
CA ARG A 248 29.15 7.41 14.95
C ARG A 248 29.30 6.01 15.54
N LYS A 249 29.15 5.85 16.86
CA LYS A 249 29.19 4.53 17.52
C LYS A 249 28.08 3.63 16.98
N LEU A 250 26.87 4.14 16.85
CA LEU A 250 25.72 3.41 16.31
C LEU A 250 25.93 3.00 14.85
N GLU A 251 26.49 3.87 14.02
CA GLU A 251 26.80 3.58 12.61
C GLU A 251 27.80 2.42 12.48
N VAL A 252 28.86 2.43 13.30
CA VAL A 252 29.85 1.34 13.33
C VAL A 252 29.19 0.03 13.78
N GLU A 253 28.36 0.06 14.82
CA GLU A 253 27.62 -1.10 15.32
C GLU A 253 26.71 -1.70 14.25
N LEU A 254 25.88 -0.89 13.60
CA LEU A 254 24.95 -1.33 12.55
C LEU A 254 25.70 -1.87 11.32
N THR A 255 26.79 -1.23 10.94
CA THR A 255 27.64 -1.69 9.83
C THR A 255 28.25 -3.06 10.14
N SER A 256 28.70 -3.29 11.37
CA SER A 256 29.25 -4.56 11.81
C SER A 256 28.18 -5.66 11.83
N GLN A 257 26.98 -5.35 12.33
CA GLN A 257 25.84 -6.27 12.31
C GLN A 257 25.39 -6.63 10.89
N ALA A 258 25.35 -5.65 9.98
CA ALA A 258 25.02 -5.88 8.59
C ALA A 258 26.02 -6.82 7.90
N LYS A 259 27.33 -6.65 8.16
CA LYS A 259 28.37 -7.56 7.66
C LYS A 259 28.22 -8.98 8.21
N ALA A 260 27.95 -9.14 9.51
CA ALA A 260 27.72 -10.43 10.14
C ALA A 260 26.50 -11.14 9.55
N LEU A 261 25.38 -10.42 9.33
CA LEU A 261 24.18 -10.95 8.71
C LEU A 261 24.39 -11.34 7.24
N HIS A 262 25.21 -10.60 6.49
CA HIS A 262 25.59 -10.97 5.12
C HIS A 262 26.34 -12.30 5.07
N VAL A 263 27.33 -12.46 5.93
CA VAL A 263 28.10 -13.72 6.05
C VAL A 263 27.17 -14.88 6.43
N GLU A 264 26.23 -14.67 7.37
CA GLU A 264 25.27 -15.70 7.76
C GLU A 264 24.26 -16.03 6.65
N ARG A 265 23.81 -15.04 5.88
CA ARG A 265 22.92 -15.26 4.70
C ARG A 265 23.62 -16.01 3.59
N ASP A 266 24.86 -15.68 3.30
CA ASP A 266 25.64 -16.38 2.26
C ASP A 266 25.88 -17.83 2.67
N THR A 267 26.24 -18.11 3.94
CA THR A 267 26.38 -19.48 4.44
C THR A 267 25.06 -20.25 4.45
N LYS A 268 23.93 -19.62 4.77
CA LYS A 268 22.59 -20.24 4.68
C LYS A 268 22.16 -20.48 3.23
N LYS A 269 22.48 -19.58 2.32
CA LYS A 269 22.20 -19.70 0.89
C LYS A 269 23.00 -20.83 0.27
N ASP A 270 24.27 -20.95 0.61
CA ASP A 270 25.13 -22.06 0.18
C ASP A 270 24.60 -23.41 0.71
N ARG A 271 24.21 -23.48 2.00
CA ARG A 271 23.57 -24.69 2.56
C ARG A 271 22.22 -25.01 1.91
N ALA A 272 21.44 -24.04 1.53
CA ALA A 272 20.14 -24.25 0.85
C ALA A 272 20.31 -24.73 -0.59
N ILE A 273 21.34 -24.23 -1.29
CA ILE A 273 21.69 -24.68 -2.65
C ILE A 273 22.27 -26.10 -2.64
N ASP A 274 23.01 -26.44 -1.59
CA ASP A 274 23.69 -27.74 -1.45
C ASP A 274 22.72 -28.90 -1.14
N ARG A 275 21.62 -28.64 -0.41
CA ARG A 275 20.61 -29.68 -0.07
C ARG A 275 20.00 -30.41 -1.29
N PRO A 276 19.48 -29.73 -2.32
CA PRO A 276 18.95 -30.42 -3.49
C PRO A 276 20.04 -31.12 -4.30
N ARG A 277 21.26 -30.56 -4.34
CA ARG A 277 22.41 -31.22 -5.02
C ARG A 277 22.81 -32.50 -4.30
N ARG A 278 22.90 -32.47 -2.96
CA ARG A 278 23.19 -33.65 -2.14
C ARG A 278 22.10 -34.73 -2.28
N ARG A 279 20.81 -34.33 -2.24
CA ARG A 279 19.69 -35.27 -2.49
C ARG A 279 19.80 -35.98 -3.84
N LYS A 280 20.11 -35.21 -4.89
CA LYS A 280 20.27 -35.76 -6.24
C LYS A 280 21.50 -36.69 -6.35
N LEU A 281 22.59 -36.39 -5.67
CA LEU A 281 23.75 -37.26 -5.57
C LEU A 281 23.42 -38.56 -4.85
N ILE A 282 22.76 -38.52 -3.70
CA ILE A 282 22.32 -39.71 -2.95
C ILE A 282 21.38 -40.58 -3.83
N GLN A 283 20.49 -39.96 -4.57
CA GLN A 283 19.59 -40.66 -5.47
C GLN A 283 20.35 -41.38 -6.58
N LEU A 284 21.36 -40.74 -7.19
CA LEU A 284 22.23 -41.32 -8.19
C LEU A 284 23.10 -42.46 -7.61
N LEU A 285 23.64 -42.30 -6.41
CA LEU A 285 24.39 -43.34 -5.72
C LEU A 285 23.52 -44.57 -5.41
N ASN A 286 22.28 -44.35 -4.97
CA ASN A 286 21.34 -45.45 -4.74
C ASN A 286 20.93 -46.15 -6.03
N GLN A 287 20.80 -45.44 -7.14
CA GLN A 287 20.53 -46.03 -8.44
C GLN A 287 21.72 -46.89 -8.93
N LEU A 288 22.94 -46.33 -8.78
CA LEU A 288 24.17 -47.05 -9.15
C LEU A 288 24.34 -48.32 -8.28
N SER A 289 24.13 -48.22 -6.96
CA SER A 289 24.18 -49.35 -6.05
C SER A 289 23.18 -50.43 -6.40
N ARG A 290 21.93 -50.09 -6.71
CA ARG A 290 20.90 -51.06 -7.16
C ARG A 290 21.29 -51.73 -8.45
N PHE A 291 21.79 -50.99 -9.43
CA PHE A 291 22.23 -51.50 -10.68
C PHE A 291 23.38 -52.51 -10.54
N LEU A 292 24.37 -52.15 -9.69
CA LEU A 292 25.48 -53.01 -9.39
C LEU A 292 25.07 -54.32 -8.67
N ILE A 293 24.13 -54.23 -7.73
CA ILE A 293 23.62 -55.40 -6.98
C ILE A 293 22.77 -56.30 -7.92
N GLN A 294 21.95 -55.74 -8.77
CA GLN A 294 21.12 -56.50 -9.72
C GLN A 294 21.96 -57.17 -10.80
N GLY A 295 23.02 -56.50 -11.28
CA GLY A 295 23.93 -57.07 -12.29
C GLY A 295 24.77 -58.27 -11.79
N ASN A 296 24.87 -58.47 -10.45
CA ASN A 296 25.65 -59.55 -9.84
C ASN A 296 24.77 -60.61 -9.12
N GLY A 297 23.54 -60.82 -9.59
CA GLY A 297 22.70 -61.85 -9.00
C GLY A 297 22.28 -61.63 -7.53
N GLY A 298 22.39 -60.42 -7.04
CA GLY A 298 21.97 -60.02 -5.68
C GLY A 298 23.09 -59.95 -4.63
N GLU A 299 24.31 -60.29 -4.99
CA GLU A 299 25.47 -60.20 -4.06
C GLU A 299 26.20 -58.85 -4.18
N PRO A 300 26.72 -58.27 -3.07
CA PRO A 300 27.48 -57.03 -3.09
C PRO A 300 28.85 -57.25 -3.78
N PHE A 301 29.22 -56.34 -4.69
CA PHE A 301 30.54 -56.34 -5.32
C PHE A 301 31.64 -56.01 -4.34
N ARG A 302 32.71 -56.81 -4.40
CA ARG A 302 33.95 -56.54 -3.66
C ARG A 302 34.92 -55.68 -4.46
N ASN A 303 34.85 -55.69 -5.79
CA ASN A 303 35.72 -54.90 -6.66
C ASN A 303 34.97 -54.50 -7.96
N LEU A 304 35.19 -53.25 -8.42
CA LEU A 304 34.60 -52.74 -9.68
C LEU A 304 35.10 -53.48 -10.93
N GLU A 305 36.23 -54.14 -10.84
CA GLU A 305 36.87 -54.92 -11.92
C GLU A 305 36.21 -56.30 -12.14
N GLU A 306 35.44 -56.78 -11.15
CA GLU A 306 34.74 -58.09 -11.23
C GLU A 306 33.33 -57.97 -11.91
N LEU A 307 32.96 -56.79 -12.36
CA LEU A 307 31.69 -56.53 -12.99
C LEU A 307 31.58 -57.25 -14.36
N GLN A 308 30.92 -58.39 -14.39
CA GLN A 308 30.48 -59.02 -15.64
C GLN A 308 29.12 -58.52 -16.03
N PHE A 309 29.07 -57.57 -16.95
CA PHE A 309 27.80 -57.09 -17.50
C PHE A 309 27.21 -58.12 -18.49
N GLN A 310 25.93 -58.39 -18.35
CA GLN A 310 25.22 -59.31 -19.21
C GLN A 310 24.99 -58.80 -20.65
N GLY A 311 25.39 -57.56 -20.95
CA GLY A 311 25.34 -56.97 -22.28
C GLY A 311 26.05 -55.62 -22.37
N GLU A 312 26.41 -55.19 -23.58
CA GLU A 312 27.07 -53.87 -23.82
C GLU A 312 26.25 -52.67 -23.37
N ALA A 313 24.92 -52.75 -23.49
CA ALA A 313 24.02 -51.68 -23.09
C ALA A 313 24.04 -51.43 -21.57
N ASP A 314 24.24 -52.47 -20.76
CA ASP A 314 24.32 -52.39 -19.31
C ASP A 314 25.67 -51.82 -18.85
N ALA A 315 26.76 -52.19 -19.55
CA ALA A 315 28.08 -51.61 -19.30
C ALA A 315 28.12 -50.12 -19.63
N GLU A 316 27.47 -49.70 -20.69
CA GLU A 316 27.41 -48.31 -21.10
C GLU A 316 26.54 -47.47 -20.12
N SER A 317 25.44 -48.03 -19.64
CA SER A 317 24.58 -47.44 -18.62
C SER A 317 25.31 -47.27 -17.30
N ALA A 318 26.10 -48.23 -16.87
CA ALA A 318 26.93 -48.16 -15.66
C ALA A 318 28.02 -47.08 -15.77
N LYS A 319 28.73 -47.01 -16.92
CA LYS A 319 29.70 -45.94 -17.19
C LYS A 319 29.09 -44.56 -17.17
N MET A 320 27.91 -44.41 -17.79
CA MET A 320 27.19 -43.13 -17.80
C MET A 320 26.75 -42.71 -16.38
N LEU A 321 26.27 -43.64 -15.56
CA LEU A 321 25.90 -43.38 -14.17
C LEU A 321 27.10 -43.01 -13.30
N ALA A 322 28.20 -43.74 -13.44
CA ALA A 322 29.47 -43.47 -12.76
C ALA A 322 30.02 -42.07 -13.12
N GLY A 323 29.99 -41.72 -14.40
CA GLY A 323 30.36 -40.42 -14.91
C GLY A 323 29.48 -39.28 -14.31
N LYS A 324 28.16 -39.49 -14.20
CA LYS A 324 27.26 -38.53 -13.54
C LYS A 324 27.55 -38.38 -12.05
N VAL A 325 27.91 -39.47 -11.35
CA VAL A 325 28.31 -39.42 -9.93
C VAL A 325 29.62 -38.68 -9.76
N ALA A 326 30.64 -38.99 -10.54
CA ALA A 326 31.95 -38.33 -10.51
C ALA A 326 31.83 -36.84 -10.81
N TYR A 327 31.08 -36.44 -11.82
CA TYR A 327 30.80 -35.04 -12.12
C TYR A 327 30.13 -34.31 -10.94
N ARG A 328 29.16 -34.96 -10.28
CA ARG A 328 28.48 -34.38 -9.11
C ARG A 328 29.38 -34.24 -7.88
N LEU A 329 30.24 -35.22 -7.63
CA LEU A 329 31.22 -35.12 -6.56
C LEU A 329 32.19 -33.94 -6.79
N LYS A 330 32.67 -33.79 -8.04
CA LYS A 330 33.54 -32.67 -8.41
C LYS A 330 32.83 -31.30 -8.23
N VAL A 331 31.56 -31.20 -8.63
CA VAL A 331 30.75 -29.97 -8.47
C VAL A 331 30.51 -29.63 -7.00
N LEU A 332 30.41 -30.68 -6.14
CA LEU A 332 30.25 -30.49 -4.68
C LEU A 332 31.58 -30.27 -3.96
N LYS A 333 32.74 -30.27 -4.65
CA LYS A 333 34.09 -30.22 -4.07
C LYS A 333 34.33 -31.32 -3.02
N LEU A 334 33.76 -32.50 -3.29
CA LEU A 334 33.86 -33.67 -2.42
C LEU A 334 34.82 -34.74 -3.02
N ALA A 335 35.43 -34.41 -4.16
CA ALA A 335 36.45 -35.23 -4.84
C ALA A 335 37.75 -34.42 -4.97
#